data_d7f416b5770c2e53d48ca2f9fd440bae
#
_entry.id   d7f416b5770c2e53d48ca2f9fd440bae
#
_cell.length_a   1.000
_cell.length_b   1.000
_cell.length_c   1.000
_cell.angle_alpha   90.00
_cell.angle_beta   90.00
_cell.angle_gamma   90.00
#
_symmetry.space_group_name_H-M   'P 1'
#
loop_
_entity.id
_entity.type
_entity.pdbx_description
1 polymer ?
#
loop_
_entity_poly.entity_id
_entity_poly.type
_entity_poly.pdbx_seq_one_letter_code
_entity_poly.pdbx_strand_id
1 'polypeptide(L)'
;MKVRRLVTLLALAGAGAALLRRHRKVARVPSDLRTPVLYVPLSITGERSLRRGRSMMRPTVVREGVITRDERVGPDATRVVVYEPAGRDRPSGALVWIHGGGLVMGTADADHDVCSRFARELGVLVVNVDYRLAPEHPFPLGLDDCEAALEWVHERADELGVDRARVAVGGASAGGGLAACVAQIAHDRGLPLALQLLLYPMLDDRTALRTDPAARDAVVWTNRSNHYSWGAYLGHPPSEHEVRRYASAARRDDLSGLAPAWIGIGDVDLFHQEDVDYARRLTEAGVRCDLHVVPGMYHAADLMKPGHPAMVDLRRRMDDALRASIGPDVITGDAASV
;
A
#
# COMPACT_ATOMS: atom_id res chain seq x y z
N MET A 1 -20.98 33.65 36.86
CA MET A 1 -21.41 32.23 37.03
C MET A 1 -22.20 31.67 35.84
N LYS A 2 -23.22 32.36 35.30
CA LYS A 2 -24.10 31.85 34.21
C LYS A 2 -23.34 31.56 32.89
N VAL A 3 -22.41 32.43 32.45
CA VAL A 3 -21.68 32.27 31.19
C VAL A 3 -20.75 31.03 31.21
N ARG A 4 -20.04 30.80 32.33
CA ARG A 4 -19.18 29.59 32.49
C ARG A 4 -19.98 28.29 32.41
N ARG A 5 -21.19 28.23 33.02
CA ARG A 5 -22.08 27.07 32.93
C ARG A 5 -22.58 26.85 31.51
N LEU A 6 -22.95 27.93 30.79
CA LEU A 6 -23.36 27.82 29.39
C LEU A 6 -22.24 27.29 28.48
N VAL A 7 -21.01 27.80 28.62
CA VAL A 7 -19.84 27.32 27.88
C VAL A 7 -19.56 25.85 28.18
N THR A 8 -19.65 25.43 29.46
CA THR A 8 -19.45 24.01 29.83
C THR A 8 -20.53 23.11 29.24
N LEU A 9 -21.79 23.53 29.24
CA LEU A 9 -22.89 22.76 28.65
C LEU A 9 -22.78 22.65 27.13
N LEU A 10 -22.39 23.72 26.45
CA LEU A 10 -22.13 23.68 25.01
C LEU A 10 -20.94 22.77 24.66
N ALA A 11 -19.87 22.79 25.46
CA ALA A 11 -18.72 21.91 25.29
C ALA A 11 -19.09 20.44 25.49
N LEU A 12 -19.90 20.13 26.52
CA LEU A 12 -20.40 18.76 26.78
C LEU A 12 -21.34 18.28 25.68
N ALA A 13 -22.24 19.14 25.21
CA ALA A 13 -23.14 18.82 24.08
C ALA A 13 -22.35 18.57 22.80
N GLY A 14 -21.33 19.40 22.51
CA GLY A 14 -20.43 19.22 21.38
C GLY A 14 -19.63 17.92 21.47
N ALA A 15 -19.10 17.58 22.65
CA ALA A 15 -18.39 16.32 22.87
C ALA A 15 -19.32 15.09 22.69
N GLY A 16 -20.55 15.17 23.23
CA GLY A 16 -21.56 14.13 23.04
C GLY A 16 -21.93 13.92 21.57
N ALA A 17 -22.14 15.00 20.82
CA ALA A 17 -22.42 14.94 19.39
C ALA A 17 -21.24 14.35 18.59
N ALA A 18 -20.00 14.69 18.96
CA ALA A 18 -18.81 14.13 18.32
C ALA A 18 -18.67 12.62 18.57
N LEU A 19 -18.91 12.18 19.81
CA LEU A 19 -18.93 10.76 20.20
C LEU A 19 -20.02 9.98 19.45
N LEU A 20 -21.24 10.52 19.36
CA LEU A 20 -22.34 9.89 18.60
C LEU A 20 -22.00 9.78 17.10
N ARG A 21 -21.43 10.82 16.51
CA ARG A 21 -20.97 10.75 15.11
C ARG A 21 -19.90 9.69 14.93
N ARG A 22 -18.93 9.62 15.85
CA ARG A 22 -17.86 8.60 15.77
C ARG A 22 -18.43 7.20 15.94
N HIS A 23 -19.34 7.01 16.88
CA HIS A 23 -20.03 5.73 17.06
C HIS A 23 -20.76 5.28 15.80
N ARG A 24 -21.48 6.18 15.13
CA ARG A 24 -22.16 5.88 13.86
C ARG A 24 -21.19 5.46 12.76
N LYS A 25 -20.03 6.11 12.64
CA LYS A 25 -18.98 5.71 11.69
C LYS A 25 -18.48 4.29 11.97
N VAL A 26 -18.14 4.01 13.22
CA VAL A 26 -17.63 2.70 13.65
C VAL A 26 -18.70 1.61 13.56
N ALA A 27 -19.98 1.97 13.66
CA ALA A 27 -21.08 1.01 13.54
C ALA A 27 -21.18 0.34 12.16
N ARG A 28 -20.60 0.93 11.11
CA ARG A 28 -20.49 0.32 9.77
C ARG A 28 -19.49 -0.84 9.72
N VAL A 29 -18.54 -0.86 10.64
CA VAL A 29 -17.57 -1.95 10.78
C VAL A 29 -18.21 -3.10 11.55
N PRO A 30 -18.14 -4.35 11.10
CA PRO A 30 -18.58 -5.53 11.86
C PRO A 30 -18.01 -5.56 13.27
N SER A 31 -18.78 -6.02 14.24
CA SER A 31 -18.40 -5.95 15.66
C SER A 31 -17.10 -6.69 15.99
N ASP A 32 -16.82 -7.79 15.32
CA ASP A 32 -15.63 -8.63 15.45
C ASP A 32 -14.37 -8.01 14.84
N LEU A 33 -14.53 -7.13 13.85
CA LEU A 33 -13.43 -6.34 13.29
C LEU A 33 -13.15 -5.05 14.07
N ARG A 34 -14.02 -4.62 15.00
CA ARG A 34 -13.80 -3.38 15.75
C ARG A 34 -12.62 -3.49 16.72
N THR A 35 -11.87 -2.39 16.81
CA THR A 35 -10.80 -2.19 17.78
C THR A 35 -11.02 -0.85 18.52
N PRO A 36 -10.51 -0.68 19.75
CA PRO A 36 -10.61 0.59 20.48
C PRO A 36 -10.06 1.80 19.72
N VAL A 37 -9.04 1.60 18.89
CA VAL A 37 -8.43 2.67 18.10
C VAL A 37 -9.41 3.31 17.11
N LEU A 38 -10.43 2.58 16.64
CA LEU A 38 -11.46 3.12 15.75
C LEU A 38 -12.28 4.24 16.41
N TYR A 39 -12.33 4.30 17.73
CA TYR A 39 -13.04 5.35 18.47
C TYR A 39 -12.17 6.60 18.71
N VAL A 40 -10.88 6.54 18.44
CA VAL A 40 -9.97 7.69 18.55
C VAL A 40 -9.96 8.46 17.23
N PRO A 41 -10.29 9.79 17.22
CA PRO A 41 -10.29 10.58 16.00
C PRO A 41 -8.85 10.96 15.61
N LEU A 42 -8.13 10.03 15.01
CA LEU A 42 -6.79 10.27 14.46
C LEU A 42 -6.94 10.80 13.02
N SER A 43 -6.28 11.91 12.72
CA SER A 43 -6.16 12.45 11.35
C SER A 43 -4.88 13.25 11.23
N ILE A 44 -4.22 13.12 10.10
CA ILE A 44 -3.05 13.92 9.72
C ILE A 44 -3.57 15.12 8.94
N THR A 45 -3.40 16.32 9.50
CA THR A 45 -3.95 17.56 8.93
C THR A 45 -2.97 18.72 8.98
N GLY A 46 -1.73 18.45 9.34
CA GLY A 46 -0.68 19.46 9.46
C GLY A 46 0.56 18.87 10.15
N GLU A 47 1.60 19.66 10.22
CA GLU A 47 2.94 19.25 10.67
C GLU A 47 2.97 18.59 12.06
N ARG A 48 2.21 19.13 13.03
CA ARG A 48 2.18 18.56 14.40
C ARG A 48 1.59 17.17 14.44
N SER A 49 0.49 16.94 13.70
CA SER A 49 -0.15 15.63 13.60
C SER A 49 0.71 14.66 12.80
N LEU A 50 1.42 15.14 11.76
CA LEU A 50 2.36 14.35 10.99
C LEU A 50 3.55 13.88 11.84
N ARG A 51 4.21 14.78 12.58
CA ARG A 51 5.29 14.41 13.50
C ARG A 51 4.85 13.34 14.52
N ARG A 52 3.64 13.49 15.06
CA ARG A 52 3.07 12.48 15.96
C ARG A 52 2.83 11.15 15.24
N GLY A 53 2.28 11.16 14.02
CA GLY A 53 2.07 9.96 13.21
C GLY A 53 3.40 9.23 12.94
N ARG A 54 4.41 9.97 12.50
CA ARG A 54 5.77 9.42 12.25
C ARG A 54 6.39 8.83 13.53
N SER A 55 6.21 9.48 14.68
CA SER A 55 6.75 8.96 15.95
C SER A 55 6.06 7.68 16.46
N MET A 56 4.92 7.32 15.89
CA MET A 56 4.21 6.06 16.20
C MET A 56 4.66 4.89 15.31
N MET A 57 5.32 5.17 14.17
CA MET A 57 5.90 4.12 13.35
C MET A 57 7.02 3.43 14.11
N ARG A 58 6.98 2.10 14.15
CA ARG A 58 7.98 1.28 14.84
C ARG A 58 8.49 0.23 13.89
N PRO A 59 9.79 -0.05 13.89
CA PRO A 59 10.33 -1.23 13.22
C PRO A 59 9.60 -2.49 13.68
N THR A 60 9.32 -3.38 12.77
CA THR A 60 8.86 -4.74 13.07
C THR A 60 10.04 -5.71 13.09
N VAL A 61 9.80 -6.97 13.41
CA VAL A 61 10.87 -7.96 13.56
C VAL A 61 11.05 -8.74 12.25
N VAL A 62 12.29 -8.93 11.84
CA VAL A 62 12.62 -9.85 10.74
C VAL A 62 12.39 -11.29 11.22
N ARG A 63 11.71 -12.09 10.43
CA ARG A 63 11.42 -13.49 10.73
C ARG A 63 12.68 -14.34 10.67
N GLU A 64 12.76 -15.34 11.52
CA GLU A 64 13.85 -16.31 11.54
C GLU A 64 14.01 -16.99 10.18
N GLY A 65 15.25 -17.28 9.78
CA GLY A 65 15.58 -17.89 8.50
C GLY A 65 15.64 -16.92 7.32
N VAL A 66 15.54 -15.59 7.56
CA VAL A 66 15.72 -14.56 6.54
C VAL A 66 16.90 -13.67 6.90
N ILE A 67 17.82 -13.51 5.97
CA ILE A 67 18.96 -12.60 6.08
C ILE A 67 18.55 -11.26 5.48
N THR A 68 18.91 -10.17 6.16
CA THR A 68 18.68 -8.81 5.63
C THR A 68 20.01 -8.10 5.40
N ARG A 69 20.01 -7.25 4.38
CA ARG A 69 21.09 -6.29 4.13
C ARG A 69 20.54 -4.99 3.60
N ASP A 70 21.18 -3.89 3.96
CA ASP A 70 20.91 -2.58 3.38
C ASP A 70 21.73 -2.39 2.10
N GLU A 71 21.07 -1.86 1.07
CA GLU A 71 21.71 -1.45 -0.17
C GLU A 71 21.38 0.00 -0.49
N ARG A 72 22.18 0.60 -1.38
CA ARG A 72 21.92 1.94 -1.91
C ARG A 72 21.73 1.85 -3.42
N VAL A 73 20.58 2.35 -3.89
CA VAL A 73 20.17 2.21 -5.29
C VAL A 73 19.89 3.54 -5.94
N GLY A 74 20.05 3.59 -7.26
CA GLY A 74 19.81 4.78 -8.04
C GLY A 74 20.78 5.94 -7.79
N PRO A 75 20.57 7.06 -8.50
CA PRO A 75 21.45 8.23 -8.43
C PRO A 75 21.41 8.95 -7.08
N ASP A 76 20.29 8.87 -6.37
CA ASP A 76 20.08 9.51 -5.08
C ASP A 76 20.49 8.62 -3.89
N ALA A 77 21.08 7.46 -4.16
CA ALA A 77 21.51 6.49 -3.16
C ALA A 77 20.37 6.11 -2.19
N THR A 78 19.17 5.89 -2.73
CA THR A 78 18.00 5.49 -1.97
C THR A 78 18.26 4.20 -1.20
N ARG A 79 17.95 4.19 0.09
CA ARG A 79 18.08 2.99 0.91
C ARG A 79 17.03 1.97 0.51
N VAL A 80 17.45 0.73 0.29
CA VAL A 80 16.55 -0.42 0.22
C VAL A 80 17.00 -1.49 1.21
N VAL A 81 16.04 -2.21 1.78
CA VAL A 81 16.32 -3.38 2.60
C VAL A 81 16.05 -4.62 1.77
N VAL A 82 17.04 -5.43 1.58
CA VAL A 82 16.95 -6.69 0.83
C VAL A 82 16.76 -7.84 1.81
N TYR A 83 15.75 -8.67 1.58
CA TYR A 83 15.43 -9.86 2.39
C TYR A 83 15.68 -11.09 1.53
N GLU A 84 16.56 -11.94 2.00
CA GLU A 84 16.92 -13.18 1.33
C GLU A 84 16.68 -14.37 2.26
N PRO A 85 15.76 -15.30 1.92
CA PRO A 85 15.55 -16.48 2.75
C PRO A 85 16.72 -17.44 2.64
N ALA A 86 17.08 -18.09 3.74
CA ALA A 86 18.11 -19.09 3.77
C ALA A 86 17.78 -20.25 2.80
N GLY A 87 18.75 -20.62 1.97
CA GLY A 87 18.59 -21.70 1.00
C GLY A 87 17.70 -21.34 -0.20
N ARG A 88 17.54 -20.05 -0.52
CA ARG A 88 16.82 -19.62 -1.72
C ARG A 88 17.38 -20.25 -2.98
N ASP A 89 16.52 -20.90 -3.76
CA ASP A 89 16.87 -21.38 -5.10
C ASP A 89 17.20 -20.20 -6.02
N ARG A 90 18.16 -20.38 -6.92
CA ARG A 90 18.57 -19.37 -7.89
C ARG A 90 18.60 -19.96 -9.30
N PRO A 91 18.02 -19.26 -10.31
CA PRO A 91 17.32 -17.98 -10.18
C PRO A 91 15.93 -18.13 -9.55
N SER A 92 15.54 -17.15 -8.71
CA SER A 92 14.21 -17.06 -8.12
C SER A 92 13.44 -15.86 -8.65
N GLY A 93 12.15 -15.75 -8.29
CA GLY A 93 11.43 -14.50 -8.42
C GLY A 93 11.92 -13.43 -7.46
N ALA A 94 11.48 -12.18 -7.70
CA ALA A 94 11.71 -11.05 -6.80
C ALA A 94 10.47 -10.18 -6.63
N LEU A 95 10.31 -9.58 -5.45
CA LEU A 95 9.28 -8.60 -5.13
C LEU A 95 9.94 -7.28 -4.71
N VAL A 96 9.67 -6.20 -5.45
CA VAL A 96 9.93 -4.84 -4.98
C VAL A 96 8.72 -4.41 -4.16
N TRP A 97 8.91 -4.23 -2.85
CA TRP A 97 7.86 -3.84 -1.92
C TRP A 97 7.97 -2.36 -1.55
N ILE A 98 6.84 -1.67 -1.50
CA ILE A 98 6.75 -0.25 -1.19
C ILE A 98 5.80 -0.08 0.00
N HIS A 99 6.32 0.47 1.10
CA HIS A 99 5.57 0.59 2.35
C HIS A 99 4.45 1.64 2.25
N GLY A 100 3.42 1.49 3.10
CA GLY A 100 2.35 2.45 3.27
C GLY A 100 2.75 3.69 4.06
N GLY A 101 1.76 4.55 4.32
CA GLY A 101 1.96 5.74 5.17
C GLY A 101 1.51 7.04 4.53
N GLY A 102 0.63 6.99 3.52
CA GLY A 102 0.03 8.17 2.90
C GLY A 102 1.03 9.09 2.22
N LEU A 103 2.17 8.58 1.72
CA LEU A 103 3.23 9.35 1.06
C LEU A 103 4.00 10.30 1.99
N VAL A 104 3.59 10.41 3.26
CA VAL A 104 4.12 11.39 4.22
C VAL A 104 4.75 10.76 5.46
N MET A 105 4.57 9.48 5.67
CA MET A 105 5.14 8.72 6.80
C MET A 105 5.40 7.26 6.40
N GLY A 106 6.02 6.48 7.27
CA GLY A 106 6.45 5.12 7.02
C GLY A 106 7.95 5.01 6.95
N THR A 107 8.45 3.80 6.99
CA THR A 107 9.85 3.43 6.77
C THR A 107 9.90 1.98 6.31
N ALA A 108 10.94 1.58 5.59
CA ALA A 108 11.15 0.18 5.23
C ALA A 108 11.21 -0.74 6.46
N ASP A 109 11.76 -0.26 7.58
CA ASP A 109 11.89 -1.06 8.80
C ASP A 109 10.54 -1.38 9.46
N ALA A 110 9.49 -0.59 9.21
CA ALA A 110 8.14 -0.89 9.72
C ALA A 110 7.52 -2.13 9.05
N ASP A 111 8.01 -2.51 7.88
CA ASP A 111 7.51 -3.63 7.10
C ASP A 111 8.43 -4.88 7.15
N HIS A 112 9.38 -4.95 8.10
CA HIS A 112 10.26 -6.12 8.23
C HIS A 112 9.49 -7.45 8.34
N ASP A 113 8.40 -7.51 9.12
CA ASP A 113 7.63 -8.74 9.29
C ASP A 113 6.98 -9.19 7.98
N VAL A 114 6.34 -8.28 7.25
CA VAL A 114 5.66 -8.62 6.00
C VAL A 114 6.66 -8.99 4.89
N CYS A 115 7.75 -8.24 4.76
CA CYS A 115 8.77 -8.51 3.75
C CYS A 115 9.52 -9.82 4.01
N SER A 116 9.92 -10.07 5.25
CA SER A 116 10.57 -11.34 5.62
C SER A 116 9.62 -12.54 5.52
N ARG A 117 8.30 -12.33 5.77
CA ARG A 117 7.29 -13.35 5.53
C ARG A 117 7.21 -13.71 4.04
N PHE A 118 7.10 -12.73 3.15
CA PHE A 118 7.09 -12.98 1.70
C PHE A 118 8.36 -13.71 1.25
N ALA A 119 9.52 -13.23 1.67
CA ALA A 119 10.78 -13.88 1.31
C ALA A 119 10.78 -15.36 1.71
N ARG A 120 10.45 -15.65 2.97
CA ARG A 120 10.51 -17.00 3.54
C ARG A 120 9.45 -17.94 2.96
N GLU A 121 8.19 -17.48 2.87
CA GLU A 121 7.06 -18.36 2.51
C GLU A 121 6.94 -18.58 1.00
N LEU A 122 7.53 -17.69 0.20
CA LEU A 122 7.53 -17.79 -1.26
C LEU A 122 8.88 -18.22 -1.85
N GLY A 123 9.95 -18.21 -1.07
CA GLY A 123 11.28 -18.54 -1.56
C GLY A 123 11.86 -17.50 -2.55
N VAL A 124 11.45 -16.23 -2.44
CA VAL A 124 11.83 -15.16 -3.36
C VAL A 124 12.72 -14.10 -2.69
N LEU A 125 13.41 -13.31 -3.51
CA LEU A 125 14.07 -12.11 -3.03
C LEU A 125 13.03 -11.01 -2.81
N VAL A 126 13.11 -10.28 -1.68
CA VAL A 126 12.26 -9.10 -1.47
C VAL A 126 13.16 -7.87 -1.28
N VAL A 127 12.82 -6.79 -1.99
CA VAL A 127 13.52 -5.50 -1.93
C VAL A 127 12.52 -4.45 -1.46
N ASN A 128 12.66 -3.99 -0.23
CA ASN A 128 11.76 -3.02 0.40
C ASN A 128 12.35 -1.62 0.33
N VAL A 129 11.62 -0.70 -0.26
CA VAL A 129 12.12 0.64 -0.58
C VAL A 129 11.85 1.61 0.57
N ASP A 130 12.89 2.28 1.05
CA ASP A 130 12.81 3.37 2.04
C ASP A 130 12.76 4.71 1.29
N TYR A 131 11.65 4.95 0.59
CA TYR A 131 11.50 6.08 -0.32
C TYR A 131 11.36 7.42 0.42
N ARG A 132 11.77 8.52 -0.22
CA ARG A 132 11.70 9.88 0.30
C ARG A 132 10.27 10.34 0.48
N LEU A 133 9.97 10.91 1.64
CA LEU A 133 8.62 11.27 2.06
C LEU A 133 8.32 12.76 1.86
N ALA A 134 7.09 13.06 1.49
CA ALA A 134 6.54 14.41 1.53
C ALA A 134 6.20 14.83 2.99
N PRO A 135 6.12 16.12 3.28
CA PRO A 135 6.30 17.29 2.39
C PRO A 135 7.76 17.64 2.08
N GLU A 136 8.73 17.03 2.76
CA GLU A 136 10.16 17.36 2.61
C GLU A 136 10.64 17.04 1.18
N HIS A 137 10.08 16.00 0.60
CA HIS A 137 10.40 15.49 -0.73
C HIS A 137 9.11 15.23 -1.53
N PRO A 138 8.52 16.29 -2.13
CA PRO A 138 7.31 16.13 -2.92
C PRO A 138 7.57 15.37 -4.23
N PHE A 139 6.49 15.04 -4.93
CA PHE A 139 6.54 14.42 -6.26
C PHE A 139 7.50 15.15 -7.21
N PRO A 140 8.37 14.42 -7.96
CA PRO A 140 8.32 12.97 -8.15
C PRO A 140 9.24 12.15 -7.22
N LEU A 141 9.96 12.75 -6.26
CA LEU A 141 11.15 12.19 -5.61
C LEU A 141 10.92 10.81 -4.97
N GLY A 142 9.80 10.59 -4.26
CA GLY A 142 9.50 9.28 -3.69
C GLY A 142 9.15 8.22 -4.75
N LEU A 143 8.57 8.62 -5.87
CA LEU A 143 8.33 7.73 -7.01
C LEU A 143 9.62 7.35 -7.72
N ASP A 144 10.52 8.33 -7.94
CA ASP A 144 11.83 8.10 -8.55
C ASP A 144 12.66 7.09 -7.74
N ASP A 145 12.58 7.14 -6.40
CA ASP A 145 13.21 6.16 -5.51
C ASP A 145 12.67 4.74 -5.72
N CYS A 146 11.36 4.61 -5.88
CA CYS A 146 10.71 3.32 -6.11
C CYS A 146 11.04 2.76 -7.50
N GLU A 147 11.07 3.61 -8.51
CA GLU A 147 11.49 3.26 -9.85
C GLU A 147 12.94 2.78 -9.88
N ALA A 148 13.86 3.53 -9.26
CA ALA A 148 15.27 3.16 -9.17
C ALA A 148 15.48 1.79 -8.50
N ALA A 149 14.66 1.44 -7.51
CA ALA A 149 14.71 0.13 -6.88
C ALA A 149 14.30 -1.01 -7.84
N LEU A 150 13.28 -0.80 -8.68
CA LEU A 150 12.88 -1.77 -9.69
C LEU A 150 13.96 -1.91 -10.78
N GLU A 151 14.49 -0.81 -11.27
CA GLU A 151 15.60 -0.81 -12.25
C GLU A 151 16.82 -1.55 -11.70
N TRP A 152 17.21 -1.28 -10.47
CA TRP A 152 18.33 -1.94 -9.81
C TRP A 152 18.15 -3.47 -9.72
N VAL A 153 16.93 -3.96 -9.45
CA VAL A 153 16.63 -5.41 -9.45
C VAL A 153 16.84 -6.00 -10.84
N HIS A 154 16.37 -5.32 -11.89
CA HIS A 154 16.53 -5.79 -13.28
C HIS A 154 17.98 -5.74 -13.76
N GLU A 155 18.72 -4.67 -13.49
CA GLU A 155 20.10 -4.50 -13.88
C GLU A 155 21.02 -5.55 -13.23
N ARG A 156 20.76 -5.83 -11.94
CA ARG A 156 21.56 -6.78 -11.15
C ARG A 156 20.95 -8.18 -11.04
N ALA A 157 19.97 -8.52 -11.88
CA ALA A 157 19.24 -9.78 -11.76
C ALA A 157 20.16 -11.01 -11.72
N ASP A 158 21.22 -11.04 -12.54
CA ASP A 158 22.17 -12.17 -12.58
C ASP A 158 22.98 -12.27 -11.28
N GLU A 159 23.46 -11.14 -10.75
CA GLU A 159 24.20 -11.05 -9.47
C GLU A 159 23.29 -11.44 -8.29
N LEU A 160 22.05 -10.95 -8.31
CA LEU A 160 21.06 -11.24 -7.30
C LEU A 160 20.50 -12.66 -7.41
N GLY A 161 20.74 -13.37 -8.51
CA GLY A 161 20.14 -14.65 -8.81
C GLY A 161 18.61 -14.54 -8.95
N VAL A 162 18.15 -13.56 -9.73
CA VAL A 162 16.74 -13.26 -9.99
C VAL A 162 16.42 -13.53 -11.45
N ASP A 163 15.27 -14.15 -11.70
CA ASP A 163 14.70 -14.26 -13.04
C ASP A 163 13.95 -12.97 -13.39
N ARG A 164 14.42 -12.25 -14.39
CA ARG A 164 13.84 -10.98 -14.86
C ARG A 164 12.37 -11.11 -15.27
N ALA A 165 11.94 -12.28 -15.71
CA ALA A 165 10.54 -12.54 -16.07
C ALA A 165 9.63 -12.74 -14.84
N ARG A 166 10.21 -12.99 -13.66
CA ARG A 166 9.52 -13.25 -12.39
C ARG A 166 9.77 -12.13 -11.38
N VAL A 167 9.72 -10.88 -11.81
CA VAL A 167 9.79 -9.69 -10.94
C VAL A 167 8.39 -9.12 -10.77
N ALA A 168 7.97 -8.88 -9.52
CA ALA A 168 6.75 -8.18 -9.17
C ALA A 168 7.05 -6.86 -8.46
N VAL A 169 6.13 -5.90 -8.57
CA VAL A 169 6.09 -4.73 -7.70
C VAL A 169 4.83 -4.81 -6.85
N GLY A 170 4.93 -4.41 -5.58
CA GLY A 170 3.75 -4.38 -4.73
C GLY A 170 3.88 -3.40 -3.59
N GLY A 171 2.76 -3.11 -2.94
CA GLY A 171 2.75 -2.22 -1.80
C GLY A 171 1.38 -2.11 -1.15
N ALA A 172 1.37 -1.47 0.02
CA ALA A 172 0.15 -1.23 0.79
C ALA A 172 -0.19 0.27 0.83
N SER A 173 -1.46 0.62 0.66
CA SER A 173 -1.95 2.00 0.78
C SER A 173 -1.22 2.94 -0.20
N ALA A 174 -0.54 3.97 0.31
CA ALA A 174 0.29 4.86 -0.50
C ALA A 174 1.37 4.10 -1.29
N GLY A 175 1.98 3.08 -0.68
CA GLY A 175 2.93 2.20 -1.38
C GLY A 175 2.28 1.39 -2.50
N GLY A 176 1.02 1.00 -2.34
CA GLY A 176 0.23 0.39 -3.42
C GLY A 176 -0.02 1.35 -4.57
N GLY A 177 -0.28 2.63 -4.26
CA GLY A 177 -0.40 3.69 -5.27
C GLY A 177 0.90 3.91 -6.05
N LEU A 178 2.03 4.00 -5.33
CA LEU A 178 3.36 4.10 -5.95
C LEU A 178 3.69 2.84 -6.77
N ALA A 179 3.35 1.65 -6.28
CA ALA A 179 3.55 0.40 -7.01
C ALA A 179 2.79 0.38 -8.35
N ALA A 180 1.55 0.88 -8.38
CA ALA A 180 0.77 1.02 -9.61
C ALA A 180 1.42 2.01 -10.57
N CYS A 181 1.95 3.14 -10.08
CA CYS A 181 2.71 4.10 -10.90
C CYS A 181 4.00 3.49 -11.44
N VAL A 182 4.75 2.76 -10.62
CA VAL A 182 5.97 2.03 -11.04
C VAL A 182 5.64 0.98 -12.10
N ALA A 183 4.51 0.26 -11.96
CA ALA A 183 4.07 -0.68 -12.99
C ALA A 183 3.75 0.00 -14.35
N GLN A 184 3.19 1.20 -14.31
CA GLN A 184 2.98 2.02 -15.52
C GLN A 184 4.30 2.46 -16.14
N ILE A 185 5.26 2.89 -15.33
CA ILE A 185 6.61 3.27 -15.79
C ILE A 185 7.34 2.07 -16.40
N ALA A 186 7.28 0.91 -15.73
CA ALA A 186 7.88 -0.32 -16.22
C ALA A 186 7.36 -0.70 -17.61
N HIS A 187 6.02 -0.64 -17.81
CA HIS A 187 5.40 -0.85 -19.12
C HIS A 187 5.94 0.12 -20.16
N ASP A 188 5.94 1.42 -19.85
CA ASP A 188 6.35 2.46 -20.81
C ASP A 188 7.85 2.39 -21.17
N ARG A 189 8.67 1.79 -20.30
CA ARG A 189 10.11 1.55 -20.54
C ARG A 189 10.42 0.14 -21.05
N GLY A 190 9.41 -0.71 -21.20
CA GLY A 190 9.60 -2.10 -21.64
C GLY A 190 10.32 -3.00 -20.61
N LEU A 191 10.26 -2.66 -19.34
CA LEU A 191 10.78 -3.52 -18.26
C LEU A 191 9.76 -4.62 -17.95
N PRO A 192 10.15 -5.91 -17.99
CA PRO A 192 9.24 -7.01 -17.67
C PRO A 192 8.72 -6.92 -16.24
N LEU A 193 7.42 -7.13 -16.05
CA LEU A 193 6.81 -7.17 -14.74
C LEU A 193 5.73 -8.27 -14.71
N ALA A 194 5.88 -9.23 -13.78
CA ALA A 194 5.00 -10.39 -13.68
C ALA A 194 3.67 -10.07 -12.98
N LEU A 195 3.69 -9.13 -12.03
CA LEU A 195 2.51 -8.76 -11.23
C LEU A 195 2.68 -7.38 -10.62
N GLN A 196 1.56 -6.62 -10.54
CA GLN A 196 1.38 -5.52 -9.61
C GLN A 196 0.48 -5.98 -8.45
N LEU A 197 1.03 -6.04 -7.22
CA LEU A 197 0.33 -6.48 -6.02
C LEU A 197 -0.10 -5.27 -5.21
N LEU A 198 -1.39 -4.95 -5.19
CA LEU A 198 -1.91 -3.69 -4.67
C LEU A 198 -2.84 -3.95 -3.48
N LEU A 199 -2.37 -3.68 -2.26
CA LEU A 199 -3.15 -3.84 -1.05
C LEU A 199 -3.76 -2.49 -0.63
N TYR A 200 -5.09 -2.37 -0.71
CA TYR A 200 -5.88 -1.13 -0.50
C TYR A 200 -5.17 0.12 -1.02
N PRO A 201 -4.80 0.13 -2.30
CA PRO A 201 -3.91 1.16 -2.84
C PRO A 201 -4.54 2.56 -2.85
N MET A 202 -3.72 3.59 -2.66
CA MET A 202 -4.07 5.00 -2.78
C MET A 202 -3.80 5.45 -4.22
N LEU A 203 -4.79 5.31 -5.11
CA LEU A 203 -4.61 5.43 -6.57
C LEU A 203 -4.99 6.77 -7.15
N ASP A 204 -5.97 7.47 -6.54
CA ASP A 204 -6.62 8.65 -7.13
C ASP A 204 -6.57 9.84 -6.18
N ASP A 205 -5.84 10.89 -6.55
CA ASP A 205 -5.77 12.13 -5.78
C ASP A 205 -7.12 12.88 -5.72
N ARG A 206 -8.06 12.63 -6.66
CA ARG A 206 -9.41 13.20 -6.66
C ARG A 206 -10.28 12.65 -5.53
N THR A 207 -9.97 11.47 -4.98
CA THR A 207 -10.63 10.95 -3.78
C THR A 207 -10.52 11.93 -2.61
N ALA A 208 -9.45 12.73 -2.55
CA ALA A 208 -9.29 13.78 -1.56
C ALA A 208 -10.34 14.90 -1.65
N LEU A 209 -10.98 15.08 -2.79
CA LEU A 209 -12.01 16.09 -3.04
C LEU A 209 -13.43 15.60 -2.71
N ARG A 210 -13.60 14.31 -2.45
CA ARG A 210 -14.91 13.70 -2.20
C ARG A 210 -15.56 14.22 -0.91
N THR A 211 -16.87 14.48 -0.99
CA THR A 211 -17.68 14.97 0.14
C THR A 211 -18.89 14.07 0.45
N ASP A 212 -18.99 12.92 -0.21
CA ASP A 212 -20.06 11.93 -0.01
C ASP A 212 -19.97 11.25 1.37
N PRO A 213 -21.01 10.51 1.79
CA PRO A 213 -21.03 9.85 3.09
C PRO A 213 -19.90 8.84 3.29
N ALA A 214 -19.49 8.08 2.26
CA ALA A 214 -18.43 7.09 2.39
C ALA A 214 -17.08 7.76 2.71
N ALA A 215 -16.74 8.84 2.00
CA ALA A 215 -15.53 9.61 2.26
C ALA A 215 -15.55 10.29 3.65
N ARG A 216 -16.73 10.82 4.07
CA ARG A 216 -16.87 11.45 5.40
C ARG A 216 -16.81 10.47 6.55
N ASP A 217 -17.24 9.22 6.32
CA ASP A 217 -17.39 8.21 7.37
C ASP A 217 -16.18 7.25 7.45
N ALA A 218 -15.21 7.38 6.56
CA ALA A 218 -14.00 6.60 6.60
C ALA A 218 -13.29 6.67 7.96
N VAL A 219 -12.80 5.51 8.42
CA VAL A 219 -12.09 5.35 9.70
C VAL A 219 -10.63 4.98 9.43
N VAL A 220 -9.76 5.18 10.41
CA VAL A 220 -8.30 5.00 10.34
C VAL A 220 -7.66 5.96 9.33
N TRP A 221 -7.77 5.71 8.02
CA TRP A 221 -7.38 6.67 7.01
C TRP A 221 -8.57 7.53 6.61
N THR A 222 -8.58 8.78 7.06
CA THR A 222 -9.69 9.69 6.84
C THR A 222 -9.51 10.55 5.59
N ASN A 223 -10.58 11.04 4.98
CA ASN A 223 -10.46 11.93 3.83
C ASN A 223 -9.68 13.22 4.14
N ARG A 224 -9.70 13.69 5.40
CA ARG A 224 -8.86 14.82 5.84
C ARG A 224 -7.37 14.49 5.79
N SER A 225 -6.99 13.28 6.22
CA SER A 225 -5.61 12.80 6.10
C SER A 225 -5.22 12.65 4.63
N ASN A 226 -6.12 12.09 3.83
CA ASN A 226 -5.94 11.90 2.39
C ASN A 226 -5.68 13.22 1.67
N HIS A 227 -6.51 14.24 1.95
CA HIS A 227 -6.35 15.58 1.38
C HIS A 227 -5.00 16.22 1.76
N TYR A 228 -4.61 16.12 3.04
CA TYR A 228 -3.31 16.63 3.48
C TYR A 228 -2.15 15.92 2.78
N SER A 229 -2.22 14.59 2.72
CA SER A 229 -1.16 13.76 2.17
C SER A 229 -0.97 13.95 0.67
N TRP A 230 -2.05 13.95 -0.10
CA TRP A 230 -1.97 14.28 -1.52
C TRP A 230 -1.45 15.69 -1.75
N GLY A 231 -1.92 16.67 -0.96
CA GLY A 231 -1.42 18.05 -1.06
C GLY A 231 0.08 18.17 -0.78
N ALA A 232 0.56 17.48 0.25
CA ALA A 232 1.98 17.42 0.58
C ALA A 232 2.81 16.74 -0.53
N TYR A 233 2.31 15.61 -1.06
CA TYR A 233 2.98 14.87 -2.13
C TYR A 233 3.02 15.64 -3.44
N LEU A 234 1.89 16.20 -3.86
CA LEU A 234 1.81 16.96 -5.12
C LEU A 234 2.54 18.31 -5.05
N GLY A 235 2.80 18.83 -3.84
CA GLY A 235 3.37 20.16 -3.64
C GLY A 235 2.35 21.30 -3.82
N HIS A 236 1.08 20.96 -4.01
CA HIS A 236 -0.06 21.88 -4.10
C HIS A 236 -1.35 21.16 -3.68
N PRO A 237 -2.43 21.86 -3.34
CA PRO A 237 -3.70 21.23 -3.00
C PRO A 237 -4.20 20.28 -4.10
N PRO A 238 -4.78 19.10 -3.76
CA PRO A 238 -5.41 18.22 -4.75
C PRO A 238 -6.45 18.98 -5.59
N SER A 239 -6.51 18.67 -6.88
CA SER A 239 -7.43 19.31 -7.81
C SER A 239 -7.86 18.35 -8.91
N GLU A 240 -8.94 18.69 -9.63
CA GLU A 240 -9.36 17.95 -10.83
C GLU A 240 -8.35 18.05 -11.98
N HIS A 241 -7.43 19.00 -11.93
CA HIS A 241 -6.54 19.42 -13.02
C HIS A 241 -5.09 18.95 -12.88
N GLU A 242 -4.80 17.94 -12.03
CA GLU A 242 -3.45 17.34 -12.01
C GLU A 242 -3.18 16.63 -13.33
N VAL A 243 -2.11 17.00 -14.00
CA VAL A 243 -1.77 16.49 -15.35
C VAL A 243 -0.39 15.86 -15.43
N ARG A 244 0.39 15.90 -14.33
CA ARG A 244 1.73 15.31 -14.33
C ARG A 244 1.63 13.79 -14.43
N ARG A 245 2.35 13.25 -15.39
CA ARG A 245 2.39 11.81 -15.64
C ARG A 245 2.88 11.07 -14.40
N TYR A 246 2.24 9.96 -14.05
CA TYR A 246 2.54 9.12 -12.89
C TYR A 246 2.35 9.78 -11.51
N ALA A 247 1.85 11.01 -11.41
CA ALA A 247 1.57 11.61 -10.10
C ALA A 247 0.46 10.87 -9.35
N SER A 248 -0.46 10.25 -10.09
CA SER A 248 -1.58 9.45 -9.57
C SER A 248 -1.92 8.36 -10.59
N ALA A 249 -1.90 7.10 -10.17
CA ALA A 249 -2.05 5.96 -11.08
C ALA A 249 -3.40 5.92 -11.80
N ALA A 250 -4.48 6.35 -11.13
CA ALA A 250 -5.83 6.36 -11.70
C ALA A 250 -6.02 7.40 -12.80
N ARG A 251 -5.09 8.36 -12.97
CA ARG A 251 -5.18 9.38 -14.02
C ARG A 251 -4.68 8.93 -15.39
N ARG A 252 -4.03 7.78 -15.48
CA ARG A 252 -3.64 7.21 -16.77
C ARG A 252 -4.88 6.72 -17.51
N ASP A 253 -5.08 7.18 -18.74
CA ASP A 253 -6.24 6.82 -19.55
C ASP A 253 -6.12 5.40 -20.13
N ASP A 254 -5.03 5.10 -20.80
CA ASP A 254 -4.77 3.80 -21.41
C ASP A 254 -4.02 2.88 -20.46
N LEU A 255 -4.69 1.82 -19.99
CA LEU A 255 -4.13 0.79 -19.12
C LEU A 255 -3.75 -0.49 -19.89
N SER A 256 -3.88 -0.51 -21.23
CA SER A 256 -3.57 -1.68 -22.02
C SER A 256 -2.09 -2.09 -21.89
N GLY A 257 -1.83 -3.40 -21.90
CA GLY A 257 -0.48 -3.95 -21.80
C GLY A 257 0.22 -3.83 -20.46
N LEU A 258 -0.41 -3.23 -19.43
CA LEU A 258 0.15 -3.22 -18.09
C LEU A 258 0.28 -4.65 -17.53
N ALA A 259 1.17 -4.83 -16.57
CA ALA A 259 1.32 -6.08 -15.85
C ALA A 259 -0.01 -6.53 -15.20
N PRO A 260 -0.29 -7.84 -15.12
CA PRO A 260 -1.42 -8.36 -14.37
C PRO A 260 -1.48 -7.77 -12.97
N ALA A 261 -2.70 -7.60 -12.42
CA ALA A 261 -2.90 -7.01 -11.11
C ALA A 261 -3.61 -7.95 -10.15
N TRP A 262 -3.25 -7.87 -8.88
CA TRP A 262 -4.06 -8.33 -7.76
C TRP A 262 -4.35 -7.13 -6.85
N ILE A 263 -5.64 -6.90 -6.55
CA ILE A 263 -6.08 -5.78 -5.71
C ILE A 263 -6.91 -6.33 -4.56
N GLY A 264 -6.47 -6.07 -3.32
CA GLY A 264 -7.23 -6.39 -2.11
C GLY A 264 -7.73 -5.12 -1.43
N ILE A 265 -9.04 -4.99 -1.21
CA ILE A 265 -9.66 -3.77 -0.66
C ILE A 265 -10.83 -4.11 0.26
N GLY A 266 -11.11 -3.26 1.24
CA GLY A 266 -12.30 -3.36 2.07
C GLY A 266 -13.45 -2.48 1.55
N ASP A 267 -14.70 -2.95 1.70
CA ASP A 267 -15.88 -2.17 1.28
C ASP A 267 -16.21 -0.97 2.20
N VAL A 268 -15.53 -0.87 3.35
CA VAL A 268 -15.64 0.26 4.30
C VAL A 268 -14.40 1.19 4.22
N ASP A 269 -13.45 0.87 3.36
CA ASP A 269 -12.26 1.68 3.14
C ASP A 269 -12.56 2.96 2.34
N LEU A 270 -11.80 4.03 2.59
CA LEU A 270 -11.87 5.27 1.81
C LEU A 270 -11.59 5.03 0.32
N PHE A 271 -10.67 4.13 0.02
CA PHE A 271 -10.18 3.85 -1.33
C PHE A 271 -11.02 2.84 -2.12
N HIS A 272 -12.06 2.26 -1.50
CA HIS A 272 -12.89 1.23 -2.13
C HIS A 272 -13.33 1.59 -3.55
N GLN A 273 -13.85 2.81 -3.75
CA GLN A 273 -14.37 3.20 -5.05
C GLN A 273 -13.28 3.32 -6.13
N GLU A 274 -12.15 3.96 -5.81
CA GLU A 274 -11.06 4.14 -6.76
C GLU A 274 -10.40 2.80 -7.13
N ASP A 275 -10.31 1.87 -6.19
CA ASP A 275 -9.73 0.54 -6.41
C ASP A 275 -10.63 -0.32 -7.30
N VAL A 276 -11.94 -0.30 -7.05
CA VAL A 276 -12.93 -0.99 -7.90
C VAL A 276 -12.92 -0.41 -9.31
N ASP A 277 -12.89 0.92 -9.43
CA ASP A 277 -12.83 1.59 -10.75
C ASP A 277 -11.53 1.28 -11.49
N TYR A 278 -10.40 1.26 -10.81
CA TYR A 278 -9.11 0.92 -11.42
C TYR A 278 -9.07 -0.54 -11.89
N ALA A 279 -9.56 -1.48 -11.05
CA ALA A 279 -9.68 -2.90 -11.42
C ALA A 279 -10.57 -3.11 -12.65
N ARG A 280 -11.73 -2.43 -12.69
CA ARG A 280 -12.62 -2.47 -13.84
C ARG A 280 -11.93 -1.96 -15.10
N ARG A 281 -11.26 -0.82 -15.05
CA ARG A 281 -10.53 -0.21 -16.18
C ARG A 281 -9.37 -1.09 -16.66
N LEU A 282 -8.63 -1.75 -15.77
CA LEU A 282 -7.63 -2.75 -16.14
C LEU A 282 -8.26 -3.89 -16.94
N THR A 283 -9.38 -4.42 -16.44
CA THR A 283 -10.10 -5.53 -17.11
C THR A 283 -10.65 -5.10 -18.48
N GLU A 284 -11.23 -3.91 -18.59
CA GLU A 284 -11.73 -3.35 -19.84
C GLU A 284 -10.60 -3.10 -20.86
N ALA A 285 -9.39 -2.79 -20.39
CA ALA A 285 -8.19 -2.67 -21.21
C ALA A 285 -7.53 -4.03 -21.56
N GLY A 286 -8.14 -5.15 -21.20
CA GLY A 286 -7.62 -6.50 -21.48
C GLY A 286 -6.51 -6.97 -20.54
N VAL A 287 -6.27 -6.27 -19.43
CA VAL A 287 -5.31 -6.65 -18.40
C VAL A 287 -5.97 -7.55 -17.36
N ARG A 288 -5.38 -8.71 -17.08
CA ARG A 288 -5.88 -9.61 -16.03
C ARG A 288 -5.79 -8.90 -14.66
N CYS A 289 -6.92 -8.75 -13.99
CA CYS A 289 -7.01 -8.16 -12.67
C CYS A 289 -7.86 -9.03 -11.76
N ASP A 290 -7.28 -9.48 -10.65
CA ASP A 290 -8.00 -10.18 -9.58
C ASP A 290 -8.31 -9.18 -8.46
N LEU A 291 -9.59 -8.79 -8.38
CA LEU A 291 -10.08 -7.87 -7.35
C LEU A 291 -10.73 -8.65 -6.21
N HIS A 292 -10.19 -8.54 -5.02
CA HIS A 292 -10.73 -9.13 -3.80
C HIS A 292 -11.28 -8.07 -2.85
N VAL A 293 -12.61 -7.92 -2.81
CA VAL A 293 -13.31 -7.03 -1.90
C VAL A 293 -13.65 -7.77 -0.60
N VAL A 294 -13.15 -7.27 0.55
CA VAL A 294 -13.37 -7.87 1.86
C VAL A 294 -14.49 -7.15 2.60
N PRO A 295 -15.63 -7.82 2.87
CA PRO A 295 -16.74 -7.20 3.57
C PRO A 295 -16.39 -6.70 4.96
N GLY A 296 -16.76 -5.45 5.25
CA GLY A 296 -16.53 -4.80 6.55
C GLY A 296 -15.10 -4.40 6.85
N MET A 297 -14.17 -4.68 5.98
CA MET A 297 -12.77 -4.30 6.16
C MET A 297 -12.61 -2.78 5.96
N TYR A 298 -12.00 -2.15 6.95
CA TYR A 298 -11.56 -0.75 6.90
C TYR A 298 -10.05 -0.68 6.62
N HIS A 299 -9.54 0.50 6.32
CA HIS A 299 -8.14 0.71 5.97
C HIS A 299 -7.16 0.15 7.01
N ALA A 300 -6.21 -0.69 6.60
CA ALA A 300 -5.21 -1.34 7.46
C ALA A 300 -5.81 -2.24 8.57
N ALA A 301 -6.99 -2.84 8.35
CA ALA A 301 -7.60 -3.75 9.31
C ALA A 301 -6.77 -5.02 9.52
N ASP A 302 -6.04 -5.45 8.51
CA ASP A 302 -5.12 -6.59 8.54
C ASP A 302 -3.97 -6.40 9.54
N LEU A 303 -3.52 -5.16 9.76
CA LEU A 303 -2.53 -4.82 10.77
C LEU A 303 -3.15 -4.75 12.18
N MET A 304 -4.41 -4.35 12.28
CA MET A 304 -5.10 -4.16 13.56
C MET A 304 -5.77 -5.42 14.10
N LYS A 305 -6.15 -6.32 13.21
CA LYS A 305 -6.83 -7.59 13.51
C LYS A 305 -6.23 -8.75 12.71
N PRO A 306 -4.90 -8.96 12.79
CA PRO A 306 -4.20 -9.93 11.94
C PRO A 306 -4.72 -11.37 12.07
N GLY A 307 -5.29 -11.75 13.21
CA GLY A 307 -5.86 -13.07 13.44
C GLY A 307 -7.32 -13.23 13.01
N HIS A 308 -8.00 -12.18 12.54
CA HIS A 308 -9.37 -12.29 12.08
C HIS A 308 -9.46 -13.15 10.81
N PRO A 309 -10.45 -14.07 10.68
CA PRO A 309 -10.53 -15.00 9.54
C PRO A 309 -10.49 -14.31 8.17
N ALA A 310 -11.18 -13.19 8.02
CA ALA A 310 -11.16 -12.42 6.77
C ALA A 310 -9.76 -11.83 6.45
N MET A 311 -8.99 -11.42 7.47
CA MET A 311 -7.63 -10.91 7.27
C MET A 311 -6.62 -12.04 7.01
N VAL A 312 -6.87 -13.23 7.56
CA VAL A 312 -6.11 -14.43 7.24
C VAL A 312 -6.36 -14.84 5.78
N ASP A 313 -7.62 -14.85 5.34
CA ASP A 313 -7.97 -15.15 3.94
C ASP A 313 -7.41 -14.13 2.96
N LEU A 314 -7.48 -12.85 3.28
CA LEU A 314 -6.88 -11.76 2.48
C LEU A 314 -5.38 -12.02 2.26
N ARG A 315 -4.63 -12.29 3.34
CA ARG A 315 -3.19 -12.59 3.24
C ARG A 315 -2.92 -13.83 2.42
N ARG A 316 -3.69 -14.91 2.63
CA ARG A 316 -3.55 -16.13 1.85
C ARG A 316 -3.72 -15.88 0.35
N ARG A 317 -4.76 -15.13 -0.05
CA ARG A 317 -5.01 -14.77 -1.46
C ARG A 317 -3.88 -13.92 -2.05
N MET A 318 -3.37 -12.99 -1.27
CA MET A 318 -2.22 -12.17 -1.66
C MET A 318 -0.96 -13.04 -1.88
N ASP A 319 -0.69 -13.98 -0.96
CA ASP A 319 0.44 -14.92 -1.08
C ASP A 319 0.26 -15.88 -2.26
N ASP A 320 -0.97 -16.35 -2.52
CA ASP A 320 -1.29 -17.22 -3.66
C ASP A 320 -1.08 -16.47 -4.99
N ALA A 321 -1.46 -15.19 -5.09
CA ALA A 321 -1.22 -14.37 -6.28
C ALA A 321 0.29 -14.19 -6.55
N LEU A 322 1.07 -13.89 -5.51
CA LEU A 322 2.54 -13.80 -5.61
C LEU A 322 3.15 -15.16 -6.01
N ARG A 323 2.75 -16.24 -5.35
CA ARG A 323 3.27 -17.59 -5.65
C ARG A 323 3.01 -17.99 -7.09
N ALA A 324 1.82 -17.68 -7.61
CA ALA A 324 1.46 -17.98 -8.99
C ALA A 324 2.24 -17.15 -10.02
N SER A 325 2.74 -15.96 -9.64
CA SER A 325 3.40 -15.03 -10.57
C SER A 325 4.92 -15.07 -10.47
N ILE A 326 5.47 -15.21 -9.27
CA ILE A 326 6.91 -15.11 -9.01
C ILE A 326 7.48 -16.23 -8.14
N GLY A 327 6.62 -17.13 -7.64
CA GLY A 327 7.05 -18.29 -6.85
C GLY A 327 7.92 -19.27 -7.65
N PRO A 328 8.52 -20.25 -6.99
CA PRO A 328 9.22 -21.33 -7.67
C PRO A 328 8.25 -22.11 -8.58
N ASP A 329 8.77 -22.61 -9.71
CA ASP A 329 7.99 -23.47 -10.59
C ASP A 329 7.52 -24.68 -9.79
N VAL A 330 6.22 -24.93 -9.79
CA VAL A 330 5.69 -26.19 -9.26
C VAL A 330 6.17 -27.26 -10.22
N ILE A 331 7.19 -28.01 -9.82
CA ILE A 331 7.58 -29.22 -10.55
C ILE A 331 6.37 -30.16 -10.43
N THR A 332 5.47 -30.09 -11.40
CA THR A 332 4.52 -31.17 -11.63
C THR A 332 5.37 -32.38 -12.03
N GLY A 333 5.69 -33.21 -11.03
CA GLY A 333 6.34 -34.47 -11.29
C GLY A 333 5.49 -35.21 -12.30
N ASP A 334 5.97 -35.30 -13.53
CA ASP A 334 5.49 -36.28 -14.49
C ASP A 334 5.61 -37.61 -13.78
N ALA A 335 4.45 -38.19 -13.50
CA ALA A 335 4.38 -39.61 -13.18
C ALA A 335 4.98 -40.34 -14.37
N ALA A 336 6.28 -40.66 -14.25
CA ALA A 336 6.93 -41.56 -15.16
C ALA A 336 6.12 -42.86 -15.15
N SER A 337 5.41 -43.08 -16.22
CA SER A 337 4.82 -44.35 -16.60
C SER A 337 5.88 -45.43 -16.51
N VAL A 338 5.58 -46.42 -15.71
CA VAL A 338 6.12 -47.76 -15.86
C VAL A 338 5.10 -48.63 -16.58
#